data_40025f32010aecda35c6c02653c2d888
#
_entry.id   40025f32010aecda35c6c02653c2d888
#
_cell.length_a   1.000
_cell.length_b   1.000
_cell.length_c   1.000
_cell.angle_alpha   90.00
_cell.angle_beta   90.00
_cell.angle_gamma   90.00
#
_symmetry.space_group_name_H-M   'P 1'
#
loop_
_entity.id
_entity.type
_entity.pdbx_description
1 polymer ?
#
loop_
_entity_poly.entity_id
_entity_poly.type
_entity_poly.pdbx_seq_one_letter_code
_entity_poly.pdbx_strand_id
1 'polypeptide(L)'
;MNSAFILGAIRRHCPTAAVVPEITIEDYDLPDTEEVTEYNFTSLADRPEGHKYTRRIDALMFDSLVRTAFEIKVTREDFQRDTYWKRRMWQRHTHRFIYVVPHGLDVMSPHGCGLWKVSEDGRITVVKKAIVSKTPEPLPQSVVQRIAYRAAKNSSRAHSKETP
;
A
#
# COMPACT_ATOMS: atom_id res chain seq x y z
N MET A 1 -5.18 -17.39 -7.00
CA MET A 1 -4.02 -16.46 -6.77
C MET A 1 -4.22 -15.79 -5.41
N ASN A 2 -3.14 -15.58 -4.63
CA ASN A 2 -3.18 -14.91 -3.32
C ASN A 2 -2.22 -13.71 -3.28
N SER A 3 -2.33 -12.88 -2.25
CA SER A 3 -1.53 -11.65 -2.09
C SER A 3 -0.01 -11.93 -2.03
N ALA A 4 0.40 -13.04 -1.42
CA ALA A 4 1.82 -13.40 -1.33
C ALA A 4 2.43 -13.70 -2.71
N PHE A 5 1.68 -14.37 -3.59
CA PHE A 5 2.11 -14.62 -4.97
C PHE A 5 2.26 -13.31 -5.75
N ILE A 6 1.26 -12.40 -5.63
CA ILE A 6 1.28 -11.08 -6.28
C ILE A 6 2.46 -10.24 -5.78
N LEU A 7 2.72 -10.24 -4.47
CA LEU A 7 3.88 -9.56 -3.89
C LEU A 7 5.20 -10.10 -4.45
N GLY A 8 5.29 -11.42 -4.62
CA GLY A 8 6.42 -12.07 -5.29
C GLY A 8 6.60 -11.62 -6.74
N ALA A 9 5.48 -11.47 -7.47
CA ALA A 9 5.50 -10.96 -8.85
C ALA A 9 5.99 -9.50 -8.92
N ILE A 10 5.55 -8.63 -8.01
CA ILE A 10 6.03 -7.24 -7.92
C ILE A 10 7.55 -7.21 -7.73
N ARG A 11 8.09 -8.02 -6.81
CA ARG A 11 9.54 -8.08 -6.55
C ARG A 11 10.34 -8.54 -7.77
N ARG A 12 9.85 -9.55 -8.49
CA ARG A 12 10.50 -10.02 -9.73
C ARG A 12 10.43 -8.99 -10.86
N HIS A 13 9.33 -8.24 -10.93
CA HIS A 13 9.16 -7.19 -11.95
C HIS A 13 10.06 -5.96 -11.69
N CYS A 14 10.37 -5.69 -10.42
CA CYS A 14 11.19 -4.55 -9.99
C CYS A 14 12.42 -5.06 -9.19
N PRO A 15 13.37 -5.77 -9.80
CA PRO A 15 14.42 -6.50 -9.08
C PRO A 15 15.43 -5.59 -8.37
N THR A 16 15.58 -4.36 -8.81
CA THR A 16 16.49 -3.36 -8.22
C THR A 16 15.84 -2.50 -7.13
N ALA A 17 14.53 -2.60 -6.98
CA ALA A 17 13.78 -1.80 -6.02
C ALA A 17 13.67 -2.50 -4.65
N ALA A 18 13.69 -1.71 -3.57
CA ALA A 18 13.36 -2.21 -2.24
C ALA A 18 11.83 -2.25 -2.05
N VAL A 19 11.28 -3.45 -1.88
CA VAL A 19 9.84 -3.68 -1.65
C VAL A 19 9.59 -4.13 -0.23
N VAL A 20 8.98 -3.26 0.58
CA VAL A 20 8.68 -3.47 2.00
C VAL A 20 7.20 -3.80 2.14
N PRO A 21 6.83 -5.01 2.60
CA PRO A 21 5.43 -5.42 2.72
C PRO A 21 4.76 -4.85 3.98
N GLU A 22 3.44 -4.71 3.95
CA GLU A 22 2.56 -4.46 5.10
C GLU A 22 2.99 -3.29 5.99
N ILE A 23 3.23 -2.13 5.41
CA ILE A 23 3.57 -0.91 6.15
C ILE A 23 2.28 -0.19 6.56
N THR A 24 2.29 0.33 7.79
CA THR A 24 1.19 1.13 8.34
C THR A 24 1.61 2.57 8.54
N ILE A 25 0.66 3.48 8.30
CA ILE A 25 0.77 4.91 8.59
C ILE A 25 -0.37 5.32 9.53
N GLU A 26 -0.11 6.24 10.43
CA GLU A 26 -1.12 6.80 11.32
C GLU A 26 -1.86 7.94 10.61
N ASP A 27 -3.18 7.93 10.71
CA ASP A 27 -4.07 8.91 10.11
C ASP A 27 -4.85 9.61 11.22
N TYR A 28 -4.54 10.89 11.42
CA TYR A 28 -5.18 11.73 12.42
C TYR A 28 -6.28 12.62 11.83
N ASP A 29 -6.38 12.69 10.50
CA ASP A 29 -7.42 13.47 9.85
C ASP A 29 -8.78 12.80 10.09
N LEU A 30 -9.79 13.62 10.34
CA LEU A 30 -11.15 13.12 10.48
C LEU A 30 -11.71 12.84 9.08
N PRO A 31 -12.28 11.64 8.81
CA PRO A 31 -13.05 11.44 7.59
C PRO A 31 -14.30 12.30 7.61
N ASP A 32 -14.84 12.63 6.42
CA ASP A 32 -16.11 13.33 6.29
C ASP A 32 -17.27 12.52 6.89
N THR A 33 -18.37 13.20 7.17
CA THR A 33 -19.53 12.65 7.91
C THR A 33 -20.11 11.36 7.33
N GLU A 34 -20.04 11.17 6.02
CA GLU A 34 -20.55 9.95 5.37
C GLU A 34 -19.71 8.70 5.66
N GLU A 35 -18.42 8.86 5.93
CA GLU A 35 -17.52 7.75 6.26
C GLU A 35 -17.42 7.45 7.76
N VAL A 36 -17.96 8.30 8.62
CA VAL A 36 -18.04 8.06 10.05
C VAL A 36 -18.83 6.78 10.35
N THR A 37 -19.83 6.48 9.56
CA THR A 37 -20.64 5.26 9.69
C THR A 37 -19.85 3.99 9.39
N GLU A 38 -18.84 4.03 8.54
CA GLU A 38 -17.97 2.87 8.25
C GLU A 38 -17.14 2.45 9.50
N TYR A 39 -16.95 3.38 10.43
CA TYR A 39 -16.20 3.13 11.67
C TYR A 39 -17.10 2.96 12.91
N ASN A 40 -18.42 2.74 12.73
CA ASN A 40 -19.40 2.61 13.81
C ASN A 40 -19.55 3.85 14.71
N PHE A 41 -19.21 5.04 14.23
CA PHE A 41 -19.50 6.28 14.95
C PHE A 41 -20.78 6.90 14.40
N THR A 42 -21.73 7.22 15.26
CA THR A 42 -23.00 7.84 14.89
C THR A 42 -22.89 9.34 14.63
N SER A 43 -21.85 9.97 15.18
CA SER A 43 -21.52 11.38 14.91
C SER A 43 -20.03 11.65 15.14
N LEU A 44 -19.53 12.79 14.64
CA LEU A 44 -18.17 13.27 14.93
C LEU A 44 -17.95 13.54 16.43
N ALA A 45 -19.02 13.92 17.15
CA ALA A 45 -18.98 14.19 18.59
C ALA A 45 -18.74 12.91 19.43
N ASP A 46 -19.11 11.74 18.90
CA ASP A 46 -18.95 10.45 19.60
C ASP A 46 -17.54 9.90 19.51
N ARG A 47 -16.62 10.60 18.82
CA ARG A 47 -15.23 10.16 18.71
C ARG A 47 -14.46 10.45 19.98
N PRO A 48 -13.66 9.48 20.45
CA PRO A 48 -12.66 9.76 21.47
C PRO A 48 -11.69 10.86 20.99
N GLU A 49 -11.45 11.86 21.82
CA GLU A 49 -10.46 12.89 21.53
C GLU A 49 -9.09 12.25 21.30
N GLY A 50 -8.39 12.66 20.21
CA GLY A 50 -7.10 12.08 19.83
C GLY A 50 -7.16 10.70 19.19
N HIS A 51 -8.35 10.20 18.81
CA HIS A 51 -8.46 8.91 18.11
C HIS A 51 -7.69 8.94 16.79
N LYS A 52 -6.81 7.96 16.60
CA LYS A 52 -6.03 7.77 15.39
C LYS A 52 -6.44 6.49 14.67
N TYR A 53 -6.52 6.57 13.37
CA TYR A 53 -6.68 5.40 12.51
C TYR A 53 -5.33 4.92 12.02
N THR A 54 -5.23 3.62 11.79
CA THR A 54 -4.05 3.03 11.15
C THR A 54 -4.42 2.60 9.73
N ARG A 55 -3.70 3.14 8.75
CA ARG A 55 -3.88 2.80 7.33
C ARG A 55 -2.72 1.90 6.88
N ARG A 56 -3.02 0.64 6.60
CA ARG A 56 -2.05 -0.32 6.09
C ARG A 56 -2.05 -0.28 4.57
N ILE A 57 -0.86 -0.45 3.99
CA ILE A 57 -0.64 -0.70 2.58
C ILE A 57 0.03 -2.07 2.42
N ASP A 58 -0.29 -2.81 1.37
CA ASP A 58 0.25 -4.16 1.16
C ASP A 58 1.74 -4.16 0.81
N ALA A 59 2.20 -3.16 0.06
CA ALA A 59 3.63 -2.94 -0.14
C ALA A 59 3.98 -1.47 -0.40
N LEU A 60 5.13 -1.06 0.13
CA LEU A 60 5.78 0.21 -0.17
C LEU A 60 7.09 -0.08 -0.90
N MET A 61 7.23 0.44 -2.11
CA MET A 61 8.42 0.28 -2.93
C MET A 61 9.22 1.57 -2.99
N PHE A 62 10.54 1.41 -2.92
CA PHE A 62 11.52 2.46 -3.15
C PHE A 62 12.35 2.09 -4.38
N ASP A 63 12.25 2.91 -5.42
CA ASP A 63 13.05 2.79 -6.64
C ASP A 63 13.71 4.14 -6.89
N SER A 64 15.01 4.22 -6.65
CA SER A 64 15.74 5.48 -6.58
C SER A 64 15.07 6.44 -5.57
N LEU A 65 14.66 7.62 -6.00
CA LEU A 65 13.97 8.61 -5.17
C LEU A 65 12.43 8.51 -5.24
N VAL A 66 11.92 7.51 -5.97
CA VAL A 66 10.48 7.34 -6.16
C VAL A 66 9.91 6.34 -5.16
N ARG A 67 8.89 6.76 -4.43
CA ARG A 67 8.09 5.91 -3.55
C ARG A 67 6.81 5.51 -4.26
N THR A 68 6.50 4.21 -4.27
CA THR A 68 5.26 3.68 -4.84
C THR A 68 4.54 2.84 -3.79
N ALA A 69 3.28 3.17 -3.52
CA ALA A 69 2.39 2.36 -2.71
C ALA A 69 1.64 1.36 -3.58
N PHE A 70 1.61 0.09 -3.16
CA PHE A 70 0.83 -0.96 -3.80
C PHE A 70 -0.28 -1.47 -2.89
N GLU A 71 -1.48 -1.53 -3.43
CA GLU A 71 -2.64 -2.18 -2.82
C GLU A 71 -3.02 -3.40 -3.65
N ILE A 72 -3.02 -4.58 -3.02
CA ILE A 72 -3.29 -5.85 -3.68
C ILE A 72 -4.73 -6.24 -3.43
N LYS A 73 -5.49 -6.45 -4.50
CA LYS A 73 -6.90 -6.88 -4.43
C LYS A 73 -7.11 -8.14 -5.24
N VAL A 74 -7.48 -9.22 -4.57
CA VAL A 74 -7.62 -10.53 -5.21
C VAL A 74 -9.05 -10.85 -5.64
N THR A 75 -10.04 -10.13 -5.11
CA THR A 75 -11.46 -10.26 -5.49
C THR A 75 -12.07 -8.91 -5.84
N ARG A 76 -13.21 -8.94 -6.55
CA ARG A 76 -13.97 -7.73 -6.90
C ARG A 76 -14.55 -7.06 -5.66
N GLU A 77 -15.06 -7.85 -4.73
CA GLU A 77 -15.66 -7.38 -3.48
C GLU A 77 -14.62 -6.62 -2.62
N ASP A 78 -13.42 -7.16 -2.51
CA ASP A 78 -12.32 -6.52 -1.77
C ASP A 78 -11.88 -5.21 -2.47
N PHE A 79 -11.84 -5.22 -3.81
CA PHE A 79 -11.55 -4.01 -4.58
C PHE A 79 -12.61 -2.93 -4.37
N GLN A 80 -13.90 -3.29 -4.37
CA GLN A 80 -15.02 -2.34 -4.20
C GLN A 80 -15.12 -1.76 -2.78
N ARG A 81 -14.62 -2.46 -1.76
CA ARG A 81 -14.57 -1.98 -0.37
C ARG A 81 -13.46 -0.95 -0.12
N ASP A 82 -12.61 -0.72 -1.11
CA ASP A 82 -11.51 0.23 -0.94
C ASP A 82 -11.98 1.65 -1.20
N THR A 83 -11.93 2.49 -0.16
CA THR A 83 -12.40 3.86 -0.19
C THR A 83 -11.26 4.85 -0.41
N TYR A 84 -11.59 6.07 -0.81
CA TYR A 84 -10.65 7.18 -0.89
C TYR A 84 -9.94 7.39 0.45
N TRP A 85 -10.65 7.30 1.57
CA TRP A 85 -10.12 7.53 2.92
C TRP A 85 -9.04 6.51 3.32
N LYS A 86 -9.16 5.25 2.88
CA LYS A 86 -8.15 4.22 3.16
C LYS A 86 -6.83 4.49 2.44
N ARG A 87 -6.88 5.01 1.21
CA ARG A 87 -5.69 5.22 0.38
C ARG A 87 -5.10 6.63 0.43
N ARG A 88 -5.89 7.68 0.81
CA ARG A 88 -5.46 9.08 0.74
C ARG A 88 -4.15 9.37 1.47
N MET A 89 -3.94 8.76 2.64
CA MET A 89 -2.69 8.96 3.40
C MET A 89 -1.48 8.45 2.61
N TRP A 90 -1.61 7.30 1.98
CA TRP A 90 -0.55 6.77 1.14
C TRP A 90 -0.35 7.58 -0.14
N GLN A 91 -1.42 8.07 -0.76
CA GLN A 91 -1.32 8.96 -1.93
C GLN A 91 -0.63 10.28 -1.58
N ARG A 92 -0.82 10.81 -0.37
CA ARG A 92 -0.16 12.03 0.13
C ARG A 92 1.35 11.83 0.27
N HIS A 93 1.80 10.66 0.72
CA HIS A 93 3.19 10.38 1.06
C HIS A 93 3.97 9.59 -0.01
N THR A 94 3.35 9.27 -1.15
CA THR A 94 4.00 8.53 -2.23
C THR A 94 3.87 9.24 -3.58
N HIS A 95 4.81 8.97 -4.47
CA HIS A 95 4.76 9.49 -5.84
C HIS A 95 3.71 8.79 -6.69
N ARG A 96 3.44 7.50 -6.40
CA ARG A 96 2.49 6.67 -7.13
C ARG A 96 1.70 5.80 -6.18
N PHE A 97 0.42 5.60 -6.51
CA PHE A 97 -0.43 4.60 -5.87
C PHE A 97 -0.94 3.64 -6.94
N ILE A 98 -0.71 2.34 -6.78
CA ILE A 98 -1.00 1.33 -7.79
C ILE A 98 -1.80 0.19 -7.17
N TYR A 99 -2.93 -0.13 -7.78
CA TYR A 99 -3.64 -1.37 -7.51
C TYR A 99 -3.03 -2.50 -8.31
N VAL A 100 -2.86 -3.65 -7.66
CA VAL A 100 -2.36 -4.86 -8.30
C VAL A 100 -3.38 -5.97 -8.12
N VAL A 101 -3.86 -6.52 -9.24
CA VAL A 101 -4.96 -7.48 -9.27
C VAL A 101 -4.63 -8.69 -10.14
N PRO A 102 -5.29 -9.86 -9.95
CA PRO A 102 -5.22 -10.96 -10.89
C PRO A 102 -5.65 -10.56 -12.30
N HIS A 103 -5.03 -11.15 -13.33
CA HIS A 103 -5.30 -10.82 -14.74
C HIS A 103 -6.79 -10.94 -15.10
N GLY A 104 -7.47 -11.97 -14.60
CA GLY A 104 -8.89 -12.21 -14.86
C GLY A 104 -9.86 -11.28 -14.10
N LEU A 105 -9.36 -10.42 -13.20
CA LEU A 105 -10.21 -9.49 -12.47
C LEU A 105 -10.47 -8.23 -13.31
N ASP A 106 -11.71 -8.08 -13.78
CA ASP A 106 -12.14 -6.92 -14.56
C ASP A 106 -12.59 -5.79 -13.64
N VAL A 107 -11.68 -4.85 -13.38
CA VAL A 107 -11.88 -3.65 -12.54
C VAL A 107 -11.16 -2.45 -13.13
N MET A 108 -11.62 -1.25 -12.78
CA MET A 108 -10.96 0.01 -13.11
C MET A 108 -10.44 0.68 -11.85
N SER A 109 -9.16 1.08 -11.84
CA SER A 109 -8.61 1.82 -10.73
C SER A 109 -9.18 3.24 -10.66
N PRO A 110 -9.34 3.80 -9.45
CA PRO A 110 -9.76 5.18 -9.25
C PRO A 110 -8.88 6.19 -10.00
N HIS A 111 -9.41 7.41 -10.16
CA HIS A 111 -8.62 8.49 -10.78
C HIS A 111 -7.28 8.68 -10.06
N GLY A 112 -6.24 8.91 -10.83
CA GLY A 112 -4.87 9.09 -10.33
C GLY A 112 -4.14 7.80 -9.97
N CYS A 113 -4.84 6.69 -9.68
CA CYS A 113 -4.24 5.41 -9.35
C CYS A 113 -3.87 4.61 -10.61
N GLY A 114 -2.74 3.89 -10.54
CA GLY A 114 -2.38 2.89 -11.53
C GLY A 114 -3.14 1.58 -11.36
N LEU A 115 -3.08 0.74 -12.39
CA LEU A 115 -3.62 -0.63 -12.36
C LEU A 115 -2.62 -1.58 -13.04
N TRP A 116 -2.15 -2.55 -12.29
CA TRP A 116 -1.32 -3.64 -12.78
C TRP A 116 -2.11 -4.95 -12.68
N LYS A 117 -1.97 -5.81 -13.68
CA LYS A 117 -2.56 -7.14 -13.68
C LYS A 117 -1.46 -8.19 -13.64
N VAL A 118 -1.66 -9.24 -12.82
CA VAL A 118 -0.72 -10.36 -12.66
C VAL A 118 -1.33 -11.61 -13.24
N SER A 119 -0.64 -12.24 -14.18
CA SER A 119 -1.02 -13.54 -14.76
C SER A 119 -0.66 -14.70 -13.84
N GLU A 120 -1.13 -15.91 -14.14
CA GLU A 120 -0.88 -17.10 -13.34
C GLU A 120 0.60 -17.50 -13.32
N ASP A 121 1.37 -17.16 -14.36
CA ASP A 121 2.83 -17.33 -14.41
C ASP A 121 3.61 -16.21 -13.66
N GLY A 122 2.90 -15.26 -13.06
CA GLY A 122 3.48 -14.13 -12.29
C GLY A 122 4.01 -12.99 -13.14
N ARG A 123 3.66 -12.94 -14.43
CA ARG A 123 4.00 -11.80 -15.29
C ARG A 123 3.09 -10.62 -15.00
N ILE A 124 3.66 -9.41 -14.94
CA ILE A 124 2.92 -8.16 -14.71
C ILE A 124 2.65 -7.45 -16.03
N THR A 125 1.40 -7.04 -16.21
CA THR A 125 0.96 -6.14 -17.29
C THR A 125 0.49 -4.82 -16.69
N VAL A 126 1.10 -3.71 -17.10
CA VAL A 126 0.67 -2.36 -16.70
C VAL A 126 -0.52 -1.95 -17.57
N VAL A 127 -1.73 -2.03 -17.01
CA VAL A 127 -2.99 -1.67 -17.70
C VAL A 127 -3.20 -0.17 -17.71
N LYS A 128 -2.90 0.48 -16.58
CA LYS A 128 -3.04 1.92 -16.40
C LYS A 128 -1.86 2.46 -15.59
N LYS A 129 -1.22 3.51 -16.09
CA LYS A 129 -0.17 4.22 -15.35
C LYS A 129 -0.78 5.10 -14.26
N ALA A 130 -0.16 5.16 -13.09
CA ALA A 130 -0.52 6.12 -12.06
C ALA A 130 -0.14 7.55 -12.47
N ILE A 131 -0.90 8.53 -12.05
CA ILE A 131 -0.46 9.93 -12.08
C ILE A 131 0.66 10.08 -11.04
N VAL A 132 1.76 10.69 -11.45
CA VAL A 132 2.92 10.87 -10.58
C VAL A 132 2.78 12.17 -9.79
N SER A 133 2.72 12.08 -8.46
CA SER A 133 2.88 13.25 -7.58
C SER A 133 4.34 13.72 -7.65
N LYS A 134 4.56 14.98 -7.99
CA LYS A 134 5.92 15.54 -8.08
C LYS A 134 6.49 15.91 -6.70
N THR A 135 5.62 16.18 -5.74
CA THR A 135 5.98 16.69 -4.41
C THR A 135 5.21 15.96 -3.31
N PRO A 136 5.37 14.62 -3.18
CA PRO A 136 4.73 13.92 -2.07
C PRO A 136 5.35 14.37 -0.74
N GLU A 137 4.53 14.43 0.30
CA GLU A 137 5.00 14.74 1.64
C GLU A 137 6.07 13.73 2.11
N PRO A 138 6.98 14.13 3.00
CA PRO A 138 7.90 13.20 3.65
C PRO A 138 7.15 12.08 4.37
N LEU A 139 7.74 10.88 4.41
CA LEU A 139 7.20 9.80 5.24
C LEU A 139 7.26 10.20 6.70
N PRO A 140 6.20 9.98 7.50
CA PRO A 140 6.25 10.20 8.94
C PRO A 140 7.38 9.39 9.59
N GLN A 141 7.98 9.96 10.65
CA GLN A 141 9.09 9.31 11.37
C GLN A 141 8.74 7.90 11.85
N SER A 142 7.50 7.67 12.28
CA SER A 142 7.03 6.35 12.70
C SER A 142 7.08 5.31 11.57
N VAL A 143 6.81 5.71 10.32
CA VAL A 143 6.93 4.84 9.13
C VAL A 143 8.39 4.53 8.84
N VAL A 144 9.26 5.56 8.88
CA VAL A 144 10.72 5.40 8.66
C VAL A 144 11.32 4.43 9.68
N GLN A 145 10.98 4.58 10.96
CA GLN A 145 11.43 3.68 12.02
C GLN A 145 10.98 2.23 11.79
N ARG A 146 9.70 2.02 11.41
CA ARG A 146 9.19 0.67 11.10
C ARG A 146 9.95 0.01 9.96
N ILE A 147 10.29 0.77 8.92
CA ILE A 147 11.10 0.27 7.79
C ILE A 147 12.50 -0.10 8.27
N ALA A 148 13.16 0.76 9.05
CA ALA A 148 14.51 0.53 9.57
C ALA A 148 14.56 -0.72 10.47
N TYR A 149 13.61 -0.89 11.40
CA TYR A 149 13.53 -2.09 12.24
C TYR A 149 13.33 -3.37 11.42
N ARG A 150 12.50 -3.34 10.37
CA ARG A 150 12.31 -4.50 9.48
C ARG A 150 13.57 -4.85 8.71
N ALA A 151 14.28 -3.85 8.21
CA ALA A 151 15.55 -4.06 7.50
C ALA A 151 16.61 -4.69 8.42
N ALA A 152 16.78 -4.15 9.63
CA ALA A 152 17.70 -4.68 10.62
C ALA A 152 17.38 -6.13 11.02
N LYS A 153 16.11 -6.44 11.27
CA LYS A 153 15.65 -7.80 11.63
C LYS A 153 15.87 -8.81 10.50
N ASN A 154 15.70 -8.42 9.25
CA ASN A 154 15.94 -9.29 8.11
C ASN A 154 17.43 -9.56 7.90
N SER A 155 18.30 -8.56 8.12
CA SER A 155 19.76 -8.73 8.07
C SER A 155 20.26 -9.71 9.14
N SER A 156 19.75 -9.61 10.37
CA SER A 156 20.12 -10.53 11.45
C SER A 156 19.72 -11.98 11.16
N ARG A 157 18.58 -12.21 10.52
CA ARG A 157 18.13 -13.56 10.13
C ARG A 157 18.92 -14.16 8.97
N ALA A 158 19.43 -13.34 8.06
CA ALA A 158 20.30 -13.79 6.98
C ALA A 158 21.64 -14.31 7.53
N HIS A 159 22.27 -13.58 8.45
CA HIS A 159 23.53 -13.97 9.10
C HIS A 159 23.39 -15.26 9.94
N SER A 160 22.26 -15.48 10.61
CA SER A 160 22.03 -16.68 11.42
C SER A 160 21.85 -17.97 10.59
N LYS A 161 21.65 -17.87 9.29
CA LYS A 161 21.52 -19.03 8.38
C LYS A 161 22.82 -19.41 7.67
N GLU A 162 23.84 -18.57 7.74
CA GLU A 162 25.16 -18.80 7.11
C GLU A 162 26.22 -19.34 8.07
N THR A 163 25.88 -19.59 9.33
CA THR A 163 26.80 -20.23 10.28
C THR A 163 26.57 -21.74 10.23
N PRO A 164 27.55 -22.55 9.76
CA PRO A 164 27.45 -24.02 9.66
C PRO A 164 27.41 -24.70 11.03
#